data_5454b2d58d3afda6ddeda787a3578596
#
_entry.id   5454b2d58d3afda6ddeda787a3578596
#
_cell.length_a   1.000
_cell.length_b   1.000
_cell.length_c   1.000
_cell.angle_alpha   90.00
_cell.angle_beta   90.00
_cell.angle_gamma   90.00
#
_symmetry.space_group_name_H-M   'P 1'
#
loop_
_entity.id
_entity.type
_entity.pdbx_description
1 polymer ?
#
loop_
_entity_poly.entity_id
_entity_poly.type
_entity_poly.pdbx_seq_one_letter_code
_entity_poly.pdbx_strand_id
1 'polypeptide(L)'
;MKNELIHGDALSAMPTLPANSFDALITDPPYASGGVHASARQRSPNEKYMQSSGPYLHADFPSDERDQRSHLAWMQLWLAQCNRVLRDGAPVLLFTDWRQLPLTTDALQCAGLTWRGVAVWDKTGGVRPQRGRFSNQAEYVVLGSKGGMPLGRAAPTLPGVFREAVRKSDKHHLTGKPTDLMRQLVRICGQGGRILDPFAGSGTTLVAADAEGYSWTGIEMTGHYFDVGQSRLSQV
;
A
#
# COMPACT_ATOMS: atom_id res chain seq x y z
N MET A 1 14.39 -11.13 -13.30
CA MET A 1 14.20 -9.70 -13.68
C MET A 1 14.95 -8.83 -12.68
N LYS A 2 15.50 -7.68 -13.10
CA LYS A 2 16.23 -6.74 -12.23
C LYS A 2 15.23 -6.01 -11.32
N ASN A 3 15.66 -5.60 -10.10
CA ASN A 3 14.89 -4.68 -9.26
C ASN A 3 14.71 -3.35 -9.98
N GLU A 4 13.50 -2.78 -9.97
CA GLU A 4 13.16 -1.61 -10.78
C GLU A 4 12.08 -0.76 -10.12
N LEU A 5 12.31 0.54 -10.03
CA LEU A 5 11.30 1.54 -9.72
C LEU A 5 10.95 2.27 -11.02
N ILE A 6 9.68 2.19 -11.43
CA ILE A 6 9.15 2.76 -12.68
C ILE A 6 8.47 4.08 -12.37
N HIS A 7 8.87 5.16 -13.07
CA HIS A 7 8.15 6.44 -13.00
C HIS A 7 6.97 6.41 -13.96
N GLY A 8 5.75 6.42 -13.44
CA GLY A 8 4.54 6.41 -14.25
C GLY A 8 3.27 6.06 -13.48
N ASP A 9 2.14 6.20 -14.17
CA ASP A 9 0.84 5.77 -13.64
C ASP A 9 0.73 4.24 -13.65
N ALA A 10 0.20 3.66 -12.56
CA ALA A 10 0.07 2.23 -12.40
C ALA A 10 -0.76 1.56 -13.51
N LEU A 11 -1.88 2.18 -13.92
CA LEU A 11 -2.73 1.64 -15.00
C LEU A 11 -2.04 1.63 -16.36
N SER A 12 -1.10 2.56 -16.58
CA SER A 12 -0.32 2.64 -17.82
C SER A 12 0.90 1.73 -17.80
N ALA A 13 1.56 1.59 -16.65
CA ALA A 13 2.80 0.81 -16.52
C ALA A 13 2.55 -0.69 -16.36
N MET A 14 1.55 -1.11 -15.57
CA MET A 14 1.29 -2.54 -15.32
C MET A 14 1.03 -3.39 -16.57
N PRO A 15 0.34 -2.91 -17.63
CA PRO A 15 0.18 -3.69 -18.86
C PRO A 15 1.48 -4.13 -19.53
N THR A 16 2.60 -3.43 -19.30
CA THR A 16 3.92 -3.77 -19.84
C THR A 16 4.61 -4.89 -19.03
N LEU A 17 4.16 -5.17 -17.81
CA LEU A 17 4.72 -6.20 -16.96
C LEU A 17 4.25 -7.59 -17.40
N PRO A 18 5.13 -8.61 -17.39
CA PRO A 18 4.78 -9.96 -17.80
C PRO A 18 3.71 -10.58 -16.87
N ALA A 19 2.81 -11.37 -17.45
CA ALA A 19 1.87 -12.17 -16.67
C ALA A 19 2.60 -13.20 -15.79
N ASN A 20 2.01 -13.54 -14.63
CA ASN A 20 2.52 -14.57 -13.70
C ASN A 20 4.01 -14.38 -13.33
N SER A 21 4.44 -13.14 -13.07
CA SER A 21 5.84 -12.79 -12.83
C SER A 21 6.12 -12.34 -11.39
N PHE A 22 5.10 -12.13 -10.56
CA PHE A 22 5.22 -11.68 -9.17
C PHE A 22 4.69 -12.69 -8.18
N ASP A 23 5.40 -12.84 -7.06
CA ASP A 23 5.11 -13.80 -6.00
C ASP A 23 4.29 -13.17 -4.86
N ALA A 24 4.18 -11.84 -4.81
CA ALA A 24 3.30 -11.10 -3.90
C ALA A 24 2.95 -9.72 -4.43
N LEU A 25 1.77 -9.21 -4.05
CA LEU A 25 1.38 -7.80 -4.13
C LEU A 25 1.35 -7.23 -2.72
N ILE A 26 2.08 -6.17 -2.44
CA ILE A 26 2.09 -5.47 -1.16
C ILE A 26 2.08 -3.98 -1.44
N THR A 27 0.99 -3.29 -1.12
CA THR A 27 0.82 -1.91 -1.57
C THR A 27 -0.09 -1.07 -0.66
N ASP A 28 0.17 0.23 -0.65
CA ASP A 28 -0.57 1.26 0.07
C ASP A 28 -1.18 2.26 -0.92
N PRO A 29 -2.31 1.91 -1.59
CA PRO A 29 -2.92 2.79 -2.58
C PRO A 29 -3.57 4.02 -1.92
N PRO A 30 -3.82 5.12 -2.66
CA PRO A 30 -4.64 6.23 -2.18
C PRO A 30 -6.03 5.74 -1.71
N TYR A 31 -6.45 6.12 -0.49
CA TYR A 31 -7.70 5.59 0.11
C TYR A 31 -8.96 6.31 -0.34
N ALA A 32 -8.86 7.54 -0.87
CA ALA A 32 -10.03 8.41 -1.14
C ALA A 32 -10.95 8.62 0.08
N SER A 33 -10.39 8.57 1.30
CA SER A 33 -11.14 8.67 2.57
C SER A 33 -11.76 10.03 2.82
N GLY A 34 -11.26 11.08 2.16
CA GLY A 34 -11.83 12.43 2.20
C GLY A 34 -13.03 12.64 1.27
N GLY A 35 -13.36 11.66 0.41
CA GLY A 35 -14.39 11.79 -0.63
C GLY A 35 -15.84 11.70 -0.14
N VAL A 36 -16.07 11.41 1.15
CA VAL A 36 -17.42 11.23 1.73
C VAL A 36 -18.25 12.53 1.73
N HIS A 37 -17.61 13.71 1.82
CA HIS A 37 -18.28 15.00 1.74
C HIS A 37 -17.78 15.81 0.54
N ALA A 38 -18.69 16.45 -0.21
CA ALA A 38 -18.34 17.26 -1.37
C ALA A 38 -17.32 18.36 -1.05
N SER A 39 -17.40 18.98 0.12
CA SER A 39 -16.44 19.98 0.61
C SER A 39 -15.04 19.39 0.94
N ALA A 40 -14.95 18.13 1.28
CA ALA A 40 -13.68 17.47 1.53
C ALA A 40 -12.96 17.06 0.24
N ARG A 41 -13.70 16.83 -0.86
CA ARG A 41 -13.13 16.50 -2.18
C ARG A 41 -12.36 17.66 -2.79
N GLN A 42 -12.73 18.90 -2.50
CA GLN A 42 -12.10 20.12 -3.03
C GLN A 42 -10.82 20.53 -2.28
N ARG A 43 -10.47 19.85 -1.19
CA ARG A 43 -9.25 20.14 -0.44
C ARG A 43 -8.09 19.29 -0.92
N SER A 44 -6.91 19.89 -0.99
CA SER A 44 -5.69 19.17 -1.30
C SER A 44 -5.37 18.09 -0.23
N PRO A 45 -4.64 17.02 -0.54
CA PRO A 45 -4.18 16.06 0.46
C PRO A 45 -3.46 16.71 1.63
N ASN A 46 -2.66 17.76 1.41
CA ASN A 46 -2.02 18.52 2.48
C ASN A 46 -3.04 19.14 3.44
N GLU A 47 -4.11 19.77 2.94
CA GLU A 47 -5.18 20.34 3.78
C GLU A 47 -6.00 19.28 4.53
N LYS A 48 -6.11 18.06 3.99
CA LYS A 48 -6.84 16.94 4.61
C LYS A 48 -6.07 16.30 5.77
N TYR A 49 -4.75 16.16 5.63
CA TYR A 49 -3.92 15.36 6.53
C TYR A 49 -3.00 16.17 7.44
N MET A 50 -2.70 17.45 7.11
CA MET A 50 -1.90 18.33 7.96
C MET A 50 -2.79 19.16 8.88
N GLN A 51 -2.69 18.92 10.19
CA GLN A 51 -3.38 19.70 11.24
C GLN A 51 -2.53 20.83 11.84
N SER A 52 -1.38 21.14 11.27
CA SER A 52 -0.50 22.20 11.74
C SER A 52 0.13 22.95 10.56
N SER A 53 0.13 24.26 10.62
CA SER A 53 0.84 25.17 9.72
C SER A 53 2.36 25.11 9.93
N GLY A 54 2.95 23.95 9.67
CA GLY A 54 4.41 23.79 9.64
C GLY A 54 4.99 24.16 8.27
N PRO A 55 6.27 24.55 8.17
CA PRO A 55 6.90 25.01 6.93
C PRO A 55 7.16 23.90 5.90
N TYR A 56 6.78 22.66 6.15
CA TYR A 56 6.99 21.52 5.25
C TYR A 56 5.68 21.16 4.54
N LEU A 57 5.51 21.71 3.33
CA LEU A 57 4.50 21.24 2.38
C LEU A 57 5.06 19.95 1.73
N HIS A 58 4.42 18.82 2.01
CA HIS A 58 4.67 17.60 1.24
C HIS A 58 4.02 17.73 -0.14
N ALA A 59 4.61 17.10 -1.16
CA ALA A 59 4.00 17.09 -2.49
C ALA A 59 2.61 16.44 -2.44
N ASP A 60 1.62 17.10 -3.05
CA ASP A 60 0.28 16.53 -3.19
C ASP A 60 0.34 15.29 -4.10
N PHE A 61 -0.44 14.27 -3.77
CA PHE A 61 -0.60 13.10 -4.63
C PHE A 61 -2.02 13.11 -5.24
N PRO A 62 -2.14 12.89 -6.56
CA PRO A 62 -3.43 12.82 -7.22
C PRO A 62 -4.19 11.56 -6.78
N SER A 63 -5.51 11.57 -6.98
CA SER A 63 -6.38 10.39 -6.81
C SER A 63 -7.08 10.20 -5.46
N ASP A 64 -6.87 11.09 -4.47
CA ASP A 64 -7.60 11.05 -3.19
C ASP A 64 -8.96 11.81 -3.24
N GLU A 65 -9.40 12.20 -4.43
CA GLU A 65 -10.60 13.01 -4.67
C GLU A 65 -11.80 12.20 -5.19
N ARG A 66 -11.64 10.89 -5.37
CA ARG A 66 -12.68 10.04 -5.93
C ARG A 66 -13.85 9.86 -4.97
N ASP A 67 -15.06 9.84 -5.50
CA ASP A 67 -16.20 9.34 -4.75
C ASP A 67 -16.14 7.81 -4.59
N GLN A 68 -17.01 7.25 -3.74
CA GLN A 68 -16.99 5.82 -3.40
C GLN A 68 -17.09 4.89 -4.63
N ARG A 69 -17.93 5.25 -5.60
CA ARG A 69 -18.16 4.40 -6.78
C ARG A 69 -17.03 4.52 -7.79
N SER A 70 -16.55 5.73 -8.06
CA SER A 70 -15.41 5.92 -8.96
C SER A 70 -14.11 5.38 -8.35
N HIS A 71 -13.99 5.40 -7.02
CA HIS A 71 -12.87 4.75 -6.32
C HIS A 71 -12.93 3.23 -6.46
N LEU A 72 -14.10 2.61 -6.27
CA LEU A 72 -14.29 1.17 -6.49
C LEU A 72 -13.92 0.77 -7.94
N ALA A 73 -14.44 1.49 -8.93
CA ALA A 73 -14.16 1.24 -10.33
C ALA A 73 -12.65 1.35 -10.64
N TRP A 74 -12.00 2.39 -10.12
CA TRP A 74 -10.56 2.56 -10.28
C TRP A 74 -9.76 1.44 -9.61
N MET A 75 -10.13 1.03 -8.39
CA MET A 75 -9.48 -0.09 -7.71
C MET A 75 -9.60 -1.39 -8.50
N GLN A 76 -10.77 -1.69 -9.06
CA GLN A 76 -10.99 -2.87 -9.90
C GLN A 76 -10.08 -2.91 -11.11
N LEU A 77 -9.86 -1.77 -11.78
CA LEU A 77 -9.02 -1.68 -12.99
C LEU A 77 -7.57 -2.08 -12.69
N TRP A 78 -6.94 -1.48 -11.68
CA TRP A 78 -5.55 -1.80 -11.39
C TRP A 78 -5.39 -3.14 -10.66
N LEU A 79 -6.35 -3.56 -9.81
CA LEU A 79 -6.33 -4.89 -9.18
C LEU A 79 -6.48 -6.02 -10.21
N ALA A 80 -7.27 -5.83 -11.28
CA ALA A 80 -7.35 -6.79 -12.38
C ALA A 80 -6.00 -6.96 -13.08
N GLN A 81 -5.23 -5.88 -13.27
CA GLN A 81 -3.87 -5.96 -13.78
C GLN A 81 -2.93 -6.66 -12.79
N CYS A 82 -3.07 -6.39 -11.48
CA CYS A 82 -2.32 -7.12 -10.46
C CYS A 82 -2.63 -8.62 -10.52
N ASN A 83 -3.90 -9.01 -10.63
CA ASN A 83 -4.30 -10.41 -10.79
C ASN A 83 -3.61 -11.06 -12.00
N ARG A 84 -3.52 -10.37 -13.14
CA ARG A 84 -2.84 -10.87 -14.34
C ARG A 84 -1.35 -11.13 -14.11
N VAL A 85 -0.64 -10.22 -13.44
CA VAL A 85 0.82 -10.29 -13.26
C VAL A 85 1.25 -11.16 -12.07
N LEU A 86 0.37 -11.42 -11.11
CA LEU A 86 0.64 -12.31 -9.99
C LEU A 86 0.67 -13.77 -10.44
N ARG A 87 1.49 -14.58 -9.78
CA ARG A 87 1.48 -16.04 -9.89
C ARG A 87 0.30 -16.63 -9.10
N ASP A 88 -0.17 -17.81 -9.50
CA ASP A 88 -1.19 -18.52 -8.75
C ASP A 88 -0.70 -18.81 -7.32
N GLY A 89 -1.57 -18.58 -6.33
CA GLY A 89 -1.24 -18.69 -4.91
C GLY A 89 -0.51 -17.48 -4.33
N ALA A 90 -0.16 -16.47 -5.12
CA ALA A 90 0.51 -15.26 -4.63
C ALA A 90 -0.37 -14.49 -3.63
N PRO A 91 0.17 -14.12 -2.44
CA PRO A 91 -0.53 -13.27 -1.49
C PRO A 91 -0.69 -11.84 -2.00
N VAL A 92 -1.76 -11.21 -1.52
CA VAL A 92 -2.11 -9.82 -1.77
C VAL A 92 -2.31 -9.13 -0.44
N LEU A 93 -1.58 -8.03 -0.19
CA LEU A 93 -1.70 -7.17 0.97
C LEU A 93 -2.05 -5.75 0.51
N LEU A 94 -3.24 -5.27 0.88
CA LEU A 94 -3.73 -3.93 0.56
C LEU A 94 -3.95 -3.15 1.84
N PHE A 95 -3.21 -2.06 2.02
CA PHE A 95 -3.49 -1.14 3.11
C PHE A 95 -4.80 -0.38 2.86
N THR A 96 -5.51 -0.09 3.94
CA THR A 96 -6.75 0.68 3.91
C THR A 96 -7.10 1.24 5.30
N ASP A 97 -7.95 2.27 5.35
CA ASP A 97 -8.54 2.73 6.59
C ASP A 97 -9.91 2.06 6.86
N TRP A 98 -10.47 2.30 8.02
CA TRP A 98 -11.77 1.72 8.43
C TRP A 98 -12.93 2.15 7.52
N ARG A 99 -12.86 3.33 6.87
CA ARG A 99 -13.94 3.86 6.01
C ARG A 99 -13.99 3.11 4.70
N GLN A 100 -12.82 2.77 4.18
CA GLN A 100 -12.68 2.11 2.88
C GLN A 100 -12.50 0.60 2.99
N LEU A 101 -12.45 0.04 4.21
CA LEU A 101 -12.29 -1.39 4.40
C LEU A 101 -13.34 -2.23 3.65
N PRO A 102 -14.66 -1.92 3.72
CA PRO A 102 -15.66 -2.67 2.95
C PRO A 102 -15.43 -2.58 1.44
N LEU A 103 -15.16 -1.37 0.93
CA LEU A 103 -14.94 -1.15 -0.50
C LEU A 103 -13.66 -1.83 -0.99
N THR A 104 -12.59 -1.84 -0.20
CA THR A 104 -11.33 -2.51 -0.54
C THR A 104 -11.52 -4.03 -0.65
N THR A 105 -12.31 -4.64 0.25
CA THR A 105 -12.63 -6.07 0.17
C THR A 105 -13.49 -6.40 -1.05
N ASP A 106 -14.46 -5.54 -1.39
CA ASP A 106 -15.30 -5.69 -2.59
C ASP A 106 -14.45 -5.57 -3.86
N ALA A 107 -13.61 -4.53 -3.95
CA ALA A 107 -12.74 -4.30 -5.12
C ALA A 107 -11.79 -5.47 -5.37
N LEU A 108 -11.19 -6.03 -4.31
CA LEU A 108 -10.32 -7.20 -4.38
C LEU A 108 -11.06 -8.39 -4.98
N GLN A 109 -12.25 -8.70 -4.50
CA GLN A 109 -13.07 -9.81 -4.99
C GLN A 109 -13.56 -9.58 -6.43
N CYS A 110 -14.01 -8.37 -6.74
CA CYS A 110 -14.44 -8.00 -8.10
C CYS A 110 -13.31 -8.08 -9.12
N ALA A 111 -12.06 -7.93 -8.70
CA ALA A 111 -10.88 -8.13 -9.56
C ALA A 111 -10.48 -9.62 -9.73
N GLY A 112 -11.27 -10.55 -9.19
CA GLY A 112 -11.04 -12.00 -9.32
C GLY A 112 -10.00 -12.55 -8.33
N LEU A 113 -9.65 -11.79 -7.29
CA LEU A 113 -8.80 -12.23 -6.19
C LEU A 113 -9.63 -12.84 -5.06
N THR A 114 -9.06 -13.77 -4.33
CA THR A 114 -9.72 -14.41 -3.18
C THR A 114 -9.44 -13.64 -1.91
N TRP A 115 -10.46 -13.13 -1.24
CA TRP A 115 -10.33 -12.51 0.08
C TRP A 115 -10.04 -13.56 1.16
N ARG A 116 -9.02 -13.32 2.00
CA ARG A 116 -8.51 -14.26 3.02
C ARG A 116 -8.69 -13.78 4.45
N GLY A 117 -8.83 -12.47 4.68
CA GLY A 117 -8.96 -11.89 5.99
C GLY A 117 -8.45 -10.46 6.08
N VAL A 118 -8.22 -10.01 7.30
CA VAL A 118 -7.72 -8.66 7.59
C VAL A 118 -6.69 -8.77 8.72
N ALA A 119 -5.53 -8.17 8.54
CA ALA A 119 -4.60 -7.89 9.63
C ALA A 119 -4.73 -6.43 10.08
N VAL A 120 -4.35 -6.15 11.31
CA VAL A 120 -4.47 -4.83 11.92
C VAL A 120 -3.08 -4.27 12.19
N TRP A 121 -2.83 -3.04 11.75
CA TRP A 121 -1.71 -2.25 12.22
C TRP A 121 -2.15 -1.32 13.33
N ASP A 122 -1.70 -1.59 14.57
CA ASP A 122 -1.85 -0.73 15.74
C ASP A 122 -0.71 0.31 15.76
N LYS A 123 -1.04 1.58 15.48
CA LYS A 123 -0.10 2.72 15.48
C LYS A 123 0.33 3.15 16.88
N THR A 124 -0.11 2.42 17.89
CA THR A 124 0.14 2.72 19.30
C THR A 124 -0.43 4.08 19.76
N GLY A 125 0.13 4.71 20.79
CA GLY A 125 -0.43 5.91 21.41
C GLY A 125 -0.20 7.25 20.67
N GLY A 126 0.39 7.23 19.46
CA GLY A 126 0.74 8.45 18.69
C GLY A 126 -0.44 9.19 18.05
N VAL A 127 -1.67 8.73 18.24
CA VAL A 127 -2.88 9.31 17.64
C VAL A 127 -3.54 10.29 18.61
N ARG A 128 -3.89 11.49 18.11
CA ARG A 128 -4.55 12.52 18.94
C ARG A 128 -5.92 12.00 19.46
N PRO A 129 -6.11 11.90 20.78
CA PRO A 129 -7.36 11.42 21.33
C PRO A 129 -8.47 12.46 21.13
N GLN A 130 -9.68 11.98 20.88
CA GLN A 130 -10.90 12.80 20.84
C GLN A 130 -11.83 12.36 21.98
N ARG A 131 -12.23 13.29 22.84
CA ARG A 131 -13.09 12.99 23.98
C ARG A 131 -14.43 12.37 23.52
N GLY A 132 -14.87 11.29 24.13
CA GLY A 132 -16.10 10.60 23.81
C GLY A 132 -16.06 9.76 22.51
N ARG A 133 -14.87 9.51 21.93
CA ARG A 133 -14.69 8.69 20.72
C ARG A 133 -13.58 7.68 20.89
N PHE A 134 -13.59 6.63 20.09
CA PHE A 134 -12.44 5.73 19.98
C PHE A 134 -11.29 6.41 19.22
N SER A 135 -10.06 6.13 19.62
CA SER A 135 -8.88 6.57 18.88
C SER A 135 -8.77 5.85 17.53
N ASN A 136 -8.51 6.60 16.46
CA ASN A 136 -8.24 6.05 15.13
C ASN A 136 -6.82 5.50 15.02
N GLN A 137 -6.42 4.64 15.98
CA GLN A 137 -5.05 4.12 16.06
C GLN A 137 -4.82 2.90 15.17
N ALA A 138 -5.86 2.33 14.59
CA ALA A 138 -5.75 1.18 13.71
C ALA A 138 -5.82 1.59 12.23
N GLU A 139 -4.94 1.01 11.43
CA GLU A 139 -5.12 0.81 10.00
C GLU A 139 -5.21 -0.68 9.69
N TYR A 140 -5.73 -0.99 8.52
CA TYR A 140 -6.04 -2.37 8.16
C TYR A 140 -5.23 -2.78 6.95
N VAL A 141 -4.84 -4.06 6.92
CA VAL A 141 -4.24 -4.72 5.77
C VAL A 141 -5.21 -5.80 5.30
N VAL A 142 -5.88 -5.59 4.19
CA VAL A 142 -6.74 -6.60 3.58
C VAL A 142 -5.86 -7.68 2.97
N LEU A 143 -6.10 -8.92 3.39
CA LEU A 143 -5.37 -10.09 2.95
C LEU A 143 -6.12 -10.80 1.83
N GLY A 144 -5.47 -11.04 0.73
CA GLY A 144 -6.02 -11.80 -0.40
C GLY A 144 -5.00 -12.74 -1.02
N SER A 145 -5.42 -13.43 -2.08
CA SER A 145 -4.54 -14.22 -2.93
C SER A 145 -5.08 -14.37 -4.34
N LYS A 146 -4.20 -14.62 -5.29
CA LYS A 146 -4.62 -15.11 -6.60
C LYS A 146 -4.94 -16.61 -6.50
N GLY A 147 -6.23 -16.94 -6.52
CA GLY A 147 -6.69 -18.32 -6.36
C GLY A 147 -6.32 -18.94 -5.01
N GLY A 148 -6.13 -20.25 -4.96
CA GLY A 148 -5.79 -20.99 -3.75
C GLY A 148 -4.35 -20.71 -3.28
N MET A 149 -4.15 -20.51 -1.98
CA MET A 149 -2.82 -20.45 -1.41
C MET A 149 -2.37 -21.86 -1.01
N PRO A 150 -1.27 -22.38 -1.59
CA PRO A 150 -0.77 -23.71 -1.21
C PRO A 150 -0.36 -23.77 0.27
N LEU A 151 -0.66 -24.88 0.94
CA LEU A 151 -0.08 -25.20 2.23
C LEU A 151 1.41 -25.48 2.06
N GLY A 152 2.23 -25.10 3.03
CA GLY A 152 3.68 -25.37 2.98
C GLY A 152 4.47 -24.39 2.10
N ARG A 153 3.93 -23.20 1.82
CA ARG A 153 4.72 -22.10 1.22
C ARG A 153 5.96 -21.82 2.09
N ALA A 154 7.08 -21.51 1.45
CA ALA A 154 8.32 -21.09 2.12
C ALA A 154 8.19 -19.63 2.68
N ALA A 155 7.15 -19.40 3.47
CA ALA A 155 6.86 -18.13 4.13
C ALA A 155 6.51 -18.39 5.61
N PRO A 156 6.92 -17.52 6.55
CA PRO A 156 6.58 -17.68 7.95
C PRO A 156 5.09 -17.42 8.20
N THR A 157 4.59 -17.92 9.34
CA THR A 157 3.31 -17.43 9.88
C THR A 157 3.53 -16.02 10.43
N LEU A 158 2.73 -15.07 9.95
CA LEU A 158 2.77 -13.70 10.44
C LEU A 158 1.64 -13.44 11.46
N PRO A 159 1.84 -12.51 12.41
CA PRO A 159 0.79 -12.12 13.35
C PRO A 159 -0.38 -11.44 12.62
N GLY A 160 -1.58 -11.54 13.21
CA GLY A 160 -2.76 -10.82 12.74
C GLY A 160 -2.83 -9.36 13.21
N VAL A 161 -1.97 -8.97 14.17
CA VAL A 161 -1.87 -7.60 14.71
C VAL A 161 -0.41 -7.20 14.78
N PHE A 162 -0.08 -6.07 14.16
CA PHE A 162 1.26 -5.46 14.14
C PHE A 162 1.23 -4.20 15.01
N ARG A 163 2.17 -4.07 15.93
CA ARG A 163 2.33 -2.88 16.78
C ARG A 163 3.57 -2.13 16.37
N GLU A 164 3.40 -1.04 15.61
CA GLU A 164 4.50 -0.19 15.20
C GLU A 164 4.10 1.28 15.27
N ALA A 165 4.89 2.06 16.01
CA ALA A 165 4.67 3.49 16.11
C ALA A 165 5.11 4.20 14.81
N VAL A 166 4.37 5.25 14.43
CA VAL A 166 4.79 6.15 13.35
C VAL A 166 5.93 7.02 13.87
N ARG A 167 7.17 6.75 13.45
CA ARG A 167 8.35 7.54 13.84
C ARG A 167 8.54 8.72 12.88
N LYS A 168 9.02 9.85 13.40
CA LYS A 168 9.32 11.03 12.56
C LYS A 168 10.43 10.74 11.53
N SER A 169 11.40 9.89 11.89
CA SER A 169 12.50 9.45 11.02
C SER A 169 12.04 8.70 9.77
N ASP A 170 10.88 8.01 9.84
CA ASP A 170 10.35 7.20 8.74
C ASP A 170 9.42 8.00 7.82
N LYS A 171 9.17 9.29 8.14
CA LYS A 171 8.27 10.15 7.36
C LYS A 171 8.95 10.73 6.11
N HIS A 172 9.30 9.88 5.17
CA HIS A 172 9.73 10.29 3.82
C HIS A 172 8.54 10.63 2.90
N HIS A 173 7.32 10.32 3.34
CA HIS A 173 6.05 10.59 2.68
C HIS A 173 5.02 11.05 3.72
N LEU A 174 4.01 11.86 3.33
CA LEU A 174 2.97 12.37 4.24
C LEU A 174 2.24 11.24 4.98
N THR A 175 2.01 10.13 4.29
CA THR A 175 1.33 8.91 4.80
C THR A 175 2.25 7.70 4.83
N GLY A 176 3.58 7.89 4.80
CA GLY A 176 4.56 6.80 4.75
C GLY A 176 4.39 5.79 5.88
N LYS A 177 4.42 4.51 5.56
CA LYS A 177 4.35 3.42 6.54
C LYS A 177 5.71 3.24 7.24
N PRO A 178 5.75 2.80 8.51
CA PRO A 178 7.01 2.45 9.17
C PRO A 178 7.76 1.36 8.41
N THR A 179 9.06 1.55 8.21
CA THR A 179 9.90 0.56 7.52
C THR A 179 9.91 -0.78 8.26
N ASP A 180 9.93 -0.77 9.60
CA ASP A 180 9.91 -1.98 10.41
C ASP A 180 8.60 -2.77 10.26
N LEU A 181 7.46 -2.09 10.10
CA LEU A 181 6.19 -2.74 9.74
C LEU A 181 6.28 -3.43 8.38
N MET A 182 6.78 -2.70 7.38
CA MET A 182 6.89 -3.24 6.02
C MET A 182 7.86 -4.42 5.94
N ARG A 183 8.99 -4.40 6.69
CA ARG A 183 9.90 -5.54 6.81
C ARG A 183 9.25 -6.80 7.36
N GLN A 184 8.32 -6.67 8.29
CA GLN A 184 7.54 -7.81 8.77
C GLN A 184 6.57 -8.31 7.69
N LEU A 185 5.86 -7.41 7.01
CA LEU A 185 4.83 -7.77 6.03
C LEU A 185 5.39 -8.39 4.74
N VAL A 186 6.54 -7.92 4.24
CA VAL A 186 7.14 -8.45 3.00
C VAL A 186 7.50 -9.94 3.13
N ARG A 187 7.71 -10.44 4.33
CA ARG A 187 8.03 -11.85 4.59
C ARG A 187 6.91 -12.81 4.22
N ILE A 188 5.68 -12.32 3.98
CA ILE A 188 4.58 -13.13 3.45
C ILE A 188 4.86 -13.63 2.01
N CYS A 189 5.71 -12.95 1.27
CA CYS A 189 6.05 -13.30 -0.12
C CYS A 189 6.68 -14.69 -0.24
N GLY A 190 7.36 -15.16 0.80
CA GLY A 190 8.17 -16.37 0.73
C GLY A 190 9.59 -16.06 0.20
N GLN A 191 10.54 -16.86 0.68
CA GLN A 191 11.97 -16.61 0.45
C GLN A 191 12.33 -16.57 -1.04
N GLY A 192 13.08 -15.55 -1.45
CA GLY A 192 13.57 -15.38 -2.83
C GLY A 192 12.50 -14.92 -3.83
N GLY A 193 11.28 -14.64 -3.37
CA GLY A 193 10.19 -14.18 -4.24
C GLY A 193 10.34 -12.74 -4.72
N ARG A 194 9.45 -12.36 -5.63
CA ARG A 194 9.38 -11.01 -6.22
C ARG A 194 8.10 -10.29 -5.81
N ILE A 195 8.25 -9.10 -5.26
CA ILE A 195 7.17 -8.25 -4.75
C ILE A 195 6.84 -7.16 -5.76
N LEU A 196 5.54 -6.91 -5.97
CA LEU A 196 5.01 -5.78 -6.71
C LEU A 196 4.41 -4.76 -5.74
N ASP A 197 4.77 -3.48 -5.92
CA ASP A 197 4.09 -2.34 -5.29
C ASP A 197 3.74 -1.30 -6.37
N PRO A 198 2.49 -1.27 -6.88
CA PRO A 198 2.08 -0.33 -7.93
C PRO A 198 1.85 1.11 -7.42
N PHE A 199 1.99 1.38 -6.13
CA PHE A 199 1.86 2.69 -5.49
C PHE A 199 3.01 2.91 -4.50
N ALA A 200 4.24 2.84 -5.02
CA ALA A 200 5.45 2.74 -4.22
C ALA A 200 5.73 3.97 -3.33
N GLY A 201 5.19 5.14 -3.68
CA GLY A 201 5.45 6.37 -2.96
C GLY A 201 6.95 6.64 -2.83
N SER A 202 7.40 6.89 -1.61
CA SER A 202 8.83 7.04 -1.29
C SER A 202 9.61 5.72 -1.19
N GLY A 203 9.05 4.59 -1.68
CA GLY A 203 9.72 3.30 -1.80
C GLY A 203 9.83 2.48 -0.51
N THR A 204 9.02 2.72 0.52
CA THR A 204 9.19 2.01 1.81
C THR A 204 9.00 0.49 1.69
N THR A 205 8.02 0.02 0.90
CA THR A 205 7.85 -1.41 0.59
C THR A 205 9.09 -1.99 -0.08
N LEU A 206 9.67 -1.25 -1.03
CA LEU A 206 10.81 -1.70 -1.84
C LEU A 206 12.09 -1.76 -1.01
N VAL A 207 12.34 -0.74 -0.18
CA VAL A 207 13.45 -0.73 0.78
C VAL A 207 13.33 -1.89 1.77
N ALA A 208 12.12 -2.16 2.27
CA ALA A 208 11.87 -3.29 3.16
C ALA A 208 12.09 -4.64 2.45
N ALA A 209 11.64 -4.77 1.19
CA ALA A 209 11.83 -5.95 0.38
C ALA A 209 13.31 -6.22 0.11
N ASP A 210 14.06 -5.20 -0.27
CA ASP A 210 15.51 -5.28 -0.50
C ASP A 210 16.26 -5.73 0.75
N ALA A 211 15.99 -5.08 1.89
CA ALA A 211 16.60 -5.41 3.18
C ALA A 211 16.30 -6.83 3.68
N GLU A 212 15.18 -7.43 3.27
CA GLU A 212 14.80 -8.81 3.60
C GLU A 212 15.19 -9.82 2.48
N GLY A 213 15.91 -9.37 1.44
CA GLY A 213 16.44 -10.24 0.37
C GLY A 213 15.43 -10.64 -0.70
N TYR A 214 14.37 -9.87 -0.89
CA TYR A 214 13.38 -10.08 -1.96
C TYR A 214 13.71 -9.25 -3.19
N SER A 215 13.36 -9.77 -4.37
CA SER A 215 13.31 -8.95 -5.58
C SER A 215 12.03 -8.12 -5.59
N TRP A 216 12.04 -6.98 -6.27
CA TRP A 216 10.91 -6.07 -6.26
C TRP A 216 10.74 -5.30 -7.57
N THR A 217 9.51 -4.82 -7.81
CA THR A 217 9.18 -3.80 -8.79
C THR A 217 8.21 -2.83 -8.13
N GLY A 218 8.52 -1.54 -8.21
CA GLY A 218 7.65 -0.46 -7.78
C GLY A 218 7.21 0.40 -8.94
N ILE A 219 6.04 1.02 -8.81
CA ILE A 219 5.56 2.06 -9.73
C ILE A 219 5.18 3.27 -8.90
N GLU A 220 5.66 4.45 -9.28
CA GLU A 220 5.30 5.72 -8.63
C GLU A 220 5.05 6.79 -9.69
N MET A 221 3.89 7.44 -9.58
CA MET A 221 3.45 8.44 -10.55
C MET A 221 4.02 9.83 -10.27
N THR A 222 4.22 10.18 -9.00
CA THR A 222 4.65 11.51 -8.58
C THR A 222 6.16 11.62 -8.66
N GLY A 223 6.68 12.50 -9.54
CA GLY A 223 8.14 12.66 -9.75
C GLY A 223 8.91 12.90 -8.46
N HIS A 224 8.41 13.77 -7.57
CA HIS A 224 9.03 14.01 -6.27
C HIS A 224 9.21 12.72 -5.44
N TYR A 225 8.17 11.90 -5.31
CA TYR A 225 8.27 10.64 -4.53
C TYR A 225 9.08 9.58 -5.24
N PHE A 226 9.04 9.54 -6.56
CA PHE A 226 9.93 8.69 -7.34
C PHE A 226 11.40 9.00 -7.06
N ASP A 227 11.82 10.29 -7.08
CA ASP A 227 13.18 10.71 -6.80
C ASP A 227 13.60 10.37 -5.36
N VAL A 228 12.72 10.58 -4.39
CA VAL A 228 12.93 10.18 -2.99
C VAL A 228 13.12 8.67 -2.90
N GLY A 229 12.27 7.88 -3.56
CA GLY A 229 12.36 6.43 -3.61
C GLY A 229 13.67 5.95 -4.21
N GLN A 230 14.08 6.50 -5.35
CA GLN A 230 15.37 6.19 -5.97
C GLN A 230 16.55 6.49 -5.05
N SER A 231 16.54 7.66 -4.39
CA SER A 231 17.62 8.04 -3.45
C SER A 231 17.70 7.05 -2.29
N ARG A 232 16.59 6.62 -1.71
CA ARG A 232 16.57 5.65 -0.62
C ARG A 232 17.05 4.27 -1.05
N LEU A 233 16.65 3.81 -2.23
CA LEU A 233 17.05 2.51 -2.79
C LEU A 233 18.51 2.45 -3.19
N SER A 234 19.14 3.59 -3.48
CA SER A 234 20.59 3.65 -3.75
C SER A 234 21.46 3.57 -2.49
N GLN A 235 20.86 3.63 -1.30
CA GLN A 235 21.57 3.58 -0.01
C GLN A 235 21.46 2.20 0.68
N VAL A 236 20.71 1.28 0.11
CA VAL A 236 20.55 -0.10 0.56
C VAL A 236 21.44 -1.02 -0.25
#